data_bbbf6928c98ec159ceea19893c18acc7
#
_entry.id   bbbf6928c98ec159ceea19893c18acc7
#
_cell.length_a   1.000
_cell.length_b   1.000
_cell.length_c   1.000
_cell.angle_alpha   90.00
_cell.angle_beta   90.00
_cell.angle_gamma   90.00
#
_symmetry.space_group_name_H-M   'P 1'
#
loop_
_entity.id
_entity.type
_entity.pdbx_description
1 polymer ?
#
loop_
_entity_poly.entity_id
_entity_poly.type
_entity_poly.pdbx_seq_one_letter_code
_entity_poly.pdbx_strand_id
1 'polypeptide(L)'
;PYANEIGQEETITSDVLVLGGGLSGCFAAIAAARRGLSVTLVEKGATEKSGSAGTGFDHWESACTNPCSEVTPEEIAEAYVNEQDWYSNGIAHYIECREGYDRLVDLESFGGKIRDTEDEFVGAEFRDEKTKLMFAYDYKNKFTIRVWGSTFKPALVKEMKRLGVNIMDRTEATALLVAEENGKKRGAGAMGMN
;
A
#
# COMPACT_ATOMS: atom_id res chain seq x y z
N PRO A 1 28.04 -4.17 -20.12
CA PRO A 1 27.32 -2.94 -20.52
C PRO A 1 27.24 -1.90 -19.41
N TYR A 2 27.57 -2.22 -18.16
CA TYR A 2 27.46 -1.26 -17.03
C TYR A 2 28.71 -0.39 -16.82
N ALA A 3 29.85 -0.76 -17.37
CA ALA A 3 31.11 -0.08 -17.08
C ALA A 3 31.25 1.32 -17.75
N ASN A 4 30.43 1.63 -18.74
CA ASN A 4 30.52 2.91 -19.46
C ASN A 4 29.64 4.02 -18.89
N GLU A 5 28.85 3.73 -17.86
CA GLU A 5 27.89 4.67 -17.27
C GLU A 5 28.27 5.06 -15.83
N ILE A 6 29.37 4.52 -15.30
CA ILE A 6 29.86 4.86 -13.97
C ILE A 6 30.31 6.32 -13.95
N GLY A 7 29.72 7.09 -13.06
CA GLY A 7 30.03 8.51 -12.88
C GLY A 7 29.15 9.48 -13.69
N GLN A 8 28.12 9.00 -14.35
CA GLN A 8 27.07 9.88 -14.90
C GLN A 8 26.10 10.27 -13.79
N GLU A 9 25.83 11.55 -13.69
CA GLU A 9 24.87 12.10 -12.74
C GLU A 9 23.65 12.61 -13.50
N GLU A 10 22.47 12.23 -13.01
CA GLU A 10 21.19 12.73 -13.48
C GLU A 10 20.45 13.40 -12.32
N THR A 11 19.92 14.59 -12.55
CA THR A 11 19.06 15.28 -11.58
C THR A 11 17.62 15.20 -12.03
N ILE A 12 16.76 14.60 -11.20
CA ILE A 12 15.33 14.50 -11.43
C ILE A 12 14.62 15.40 -10.43
N THR A 13 13.68 16.20 -10.92
CA THR A 13 12.88 17.12 -10.10
C THR A 13 11.43 16.71 -10.12
N SER A 14 10.78 16.68 -8.95
CA SER A 14 9.35 16.44 -8.79
C SER A 14 8.82 17.15 -7.54
N ASP A 15 7.51 17.36 -7.46
CA ASP A 15 6.88 17.94 -6.27
C ASP A 15 6.95 17.02 -5.08
N VAL A 16 6.86 15.68 -5.34
CA VAL A 16 6.91 14.65 -4.30
C VAL A 16 7.89 13.55 -4.70
N LEU A 17 8.82 13.26 -3.79
CA LEU A 17 9.70 12.11 -3.87
C LEU A 17 9.25 11.04 -2.87
N VAL A 18 8.97 9.84 -3.37
CA VAL A 18 8.60 8.67 -2.57
C VAL A 18 9.76 7.68 -2.57
N LEU A 19 10.27 7.36 -1.38
CA LEU A 19 11.35 6.39 -1.20
C LEU A 19 10.77 5.05 -0.75
N GLY A 20 10.83 4.07 -1.62
CA GLY A 20 10.32 2.71 -1.42
C GLY A 20 8.98 2.44 -2.11
N GLY A 21 8.95 1.39 -2.91
CA GLY A 21 7.81 0.95 -3.73
C GLY A 21 6.95 -0.16 -3.08
N GLY A 22 6.90 -0.27 -1.74
CA GLY A 22 5.93 -1.11 -1.03
C GLY A 22 4.49 -0.63 -1.19
N LEU A 23 3.50 -1.30 -0.57
CA LEU A 23 2.09 -0.87 -0.65
C LEU A 23 1.93 0.59 -0.24
N SER A 24 2.49 1.00 0.90
CA SER A 24 2.38 2.37 1.42
C SER A 24 2.96 3.40 0.46
N GLY A 25 4.15 3.14 -0.10
CA GLY A 25 4.77 4.03 -1.08
C GLY A 25 3.96 4.16 -2.36
N CYS A 26 3.41 3.05 -2.87
CA CYS A 26 2.53 3.07 -4.04
C CYS A 26 1.26 3.90 -3.77
N PHE A 27 0.60 3.71 -2.63
CA PHE A 27 -0.56 4.52 -2.26
C PHE A 27 -0.23 6.00 -2.07
N ALA A 28 0.91 6.31 -1.44
CA ALA A 28 1.37 7.69 -1.29
C ALA A 28 1.61 8.37 -2.65
N ALA A 29 2.28 7.66 -3.57
CA ALA A 29 2.53 8.16 -4.93
C ALA A 29 1.22 8.39 -5.70
N ILE A 30 0.27 7.44 -5.63
CA ILE A 30 -1.05 7.58 -6.26
C ILE A 30 -1.82 8.76 -5.67
N ALA A 31 -1.83 8.90 -4.34
CA ALA A 31 -2.54 9.97 -3.65
C ALA A 31 -2.00 11.36 -4.02
N ALA A 32 -0.68 11.51 -4.15
CA ALA A 32 -0.04 12.74 -4.58
C ALA A 32 -0.34 13.04 -6.06
N ALA A 33 -0.18 12.05 -6.94
CA ALA A 33 -0.43 12.20 -8.38
C ALA A 33 -1.90 12.54 -8.70
N ARG A 34 -2.85 11.96 -7.96
CA ARG A 34 -4.29 12.29 -8.07
C ARG A 34 -4.61 13.74 -7.69
N ARG A 35 -3.73 14.40 -6.94
CA ARG A 35 -3.83 15.83 -6.60
C ARG A 35 -3.15 16.75 -7.63
N GLY A 36 -2.67 16.17 -8.74
CA GLY A 36 -2.02 16.92 -9.82
C GLY A 36 -0.55 17.24 -9.58
N LEU A 37 0.07 16.60 -8.57
CA LEU A 37 1.49 16.77 -8.28
C LEU A 37 2.33 15.86 -9.16
N SER A 38 3.50 16.32 -9.59
CA SER A 38 4.53 15.49 -10.19
C SER A 38 5.17 14.59 -9.12
N VAL A 39 5.28 13.30 -9.39
CA VAL A 39 5.75 12.31 -8.42
C VAL A 39 6.87 11.46 -9.00
N THR A 40 7.96 11.33 -8.26
CA THR A 40 9.00 10.32 -8.50
C THR A 40 8.99 9.31 -7.37
N LEU A 41 8.89 8.03 -7.72
CA LEU A 41 9.01 6.92 -6.78
C LEU A 41 10.31 6.17 -7.06
N VAL A 42 11.14 6.01 -6.04
CA VAL A 42 12.43 5.32 -6.11
C VAL A 42 12.33 4.00 -5.33
N GLU A 43 12.67 2.90 -5.98
CA GLU A 43 12.63 1.56 -5.40
C GLU A 43 13.93 0.79 -5.70
N LYS A 44 14.56 0.23 -4.65
CA LYS A 44 15.82 -0.54 -4.79
C LYS A 44 15.67 -1.85 -5.55
N GLY A 45 14.49 -2.44 -5.53
CA GLY A 45 14.13 -3.64 -6.30
C GLY A 45 13.27 -3.30 -7.52
N ALA A 46 12.34 -4.18 -7.83
CA ALA A 46 11.29 -3.93 -8.80
C ALA A 46 10.00 -3.58 -8.05
N THR A 47 9.45 -2.41 -8.28
CA THR A 47 8.24 -1.92 -7.58
C THR A 47 7.11 -2.93 -7.60
N GLU A 48 6.93 -3.64 -8.72
CA GLU A 48 5.89 -4.65 -8.87
C GLU A 48 6.04 -5.86 -7.93
N LYS A 49 7.24 -6.11 -7.41
CA LYS A 49 7.57 -7.27 -6.55
C LYS A 49 8.18 -6.88 -5.21
N SER A 50 8.30 -5.59 -4.90
CA SER A 50 8.95 -5.11 -3.69
C SER A 50 8.00 -4.93 -2.52
N GLY A 51 8.59 -4.81 -1.32
CA GLY A 51 7.87 -4.71 -0.05
C GLY A 51 7.37 -6.07 0.46
N SER A 52 6.84 -6.09 1.68
CA SER A 52 6.34 -7.32 2.31
C SER A 52 5.18 -7.97 1.55
N ALA A 53 4.43 -7.18 0.80
CA ALA A 53 3.35 -7.66 -0.06
C ALA A 53 3.79 -7.99 -1.51
N GLY A 54 5.08 -7.96 -1.80
CA GLY A 54 5.61 -8.14 -3.17
C GLY A 54 5.38 -9.51 -3.76
N THR A 55 5.33 -10.55 -2.94
CA THR A 55 5.03 -11.92 -3.35
C THR A 55 3.55 -12.28 -3.28
N GLY A 56 2.73 -11.36 -2.77
CA GLY A 56 1.32 -11.56 -2.49
C GLY A 56 1.04 -11.99 -1.05
N PHE A 57 -0.21 -12.01 -0.71
CA PHE A 57 -0.76 -12.45 0.56
C PHE A 57 -2.21 -12.88 0.34
N ASP A 58 -2.81 -13.60 1.27
CA ASP A 58 -4.11 -14.22 1.08
C ASP A 58 -5.25 -13.55 1.87
N HIS A 59 -4.93 -12.67 2.80
CA HIS A 59 -5.94 -11.99 3.61
C HIS A 59 -5.55 -10.55 3.91
N TRP A 60 -6.56 -9.75 4.18
CA TRP A 60 -6.46 -8.35 4.62
C TRP A 60 -7.21 -8.20 5.93
N GLU A 61 -6.48 -7.91 6.98
CA GLU A 61 -7.03 -7.67 8.31
C GLU A 61 -7.59 -6.26 8.45
N SER A 62 -8.31 -6.05 9.55
CA SER A 62 -8.77 -4.71 9.97
C SER A 62 -9.72 -4.00 8.99
N ALA A 63 -10.41 -4.74 8.12
CA ALA A 63 -11.43 -4.17 7.23
C ALA A 63 -12.78 -4.00 7.95
N CYS A 64 -12.79 -3.36 9.12
CA CYS A 64 -13.95 -3.31 10.01
C CYS A 64 -15.15 -2.52 9.45
N THR A 65 -14.93 -1.68 8.42
CA THR A 65 -16.01 -0.89 7.79
C THR A 65 -16.61 -1.56 6.55
N ASN A 66 -16.26 -2.82 6.26
CA ASN A 66 -16.92 -3.54 5.18
C ASN A 66 -18.41 -3.80 5.52
N PRO A 67 -19.28 -3.96 4.50
CA PRO A 67 -20.74 -4.05 4.73
C PRO A 67 -21.21 -5.31 5.48
N CYS A 68 -20.32 -6.28 5.71
CA CYS A 68 -20.62 -7.53 6.41
C CYS A 68 -20.02 -7.58 7.82
N SER A 69 -19.25 -6.57 8.23
CA SER A 69 -18.56 -6.56 9.52
C SER A 69 -19.57 -6.60 10.68
N GLU A 70 -19.29 -7.44 11.67
CA GLU A 70 -20.06 -7.56 12.92
C GLU A 70 -19.35 -6.84 14.09
N VAL A 71 -18.27 -6.10 13.81
CA VAL A 71 -17.47 -5.38 14.81
C VAL A 71 -17.14 -3.97 14.33
N THR A 72 -16.89 -3.10 15.28
CA THR A 72 -16.49 -1.71 15.00
C THR A 72 -14.98 -1.54 14.96
N PRO A 73 -14.48 -0.47 14.32
CA PRO A 73 -13.06 -0.11 14.37
C PRO A 73 -12.51 0.06 15.80
N GLU A 74 -13.32 0.61 16.71
CA GLU A 74 -12.96 0.83 18.08
C GLU A 74 -12.74 -0.48 18.84
N GLU A 75 -13.65 -1.45 18.70
CA GLU A 75 -13.58 -2.76 19.36
C GLU A 75 -12.32 -3.52 18.94
N ILE A 76 -11.99 -3.52 17.65
CA ILE A 76 -10.81 -4.23 17.15
C ILE A 76 -9.51 -3.49 17.50
N ALA A 77 -9.50 -2.16 17.42
CA ALA A 77 -8.34 -1.37 17.83
C ALA A 77 -8.03 -1.56 19.31
N GLU A 78 -9.06 -1.59 20.18
CA GLU A 78 -8.89 -1.87 21.61
C GLU A 78 -8.39 -3.30 21.85
N ALA A 79 -8.92 -4.30 21.11
CA ALA A 79 -8.46 -5.68 21.22
C ALA A 79 -6.96 -5.80 20.86
N TYR A 80 -6.51 -5.17 19.79
CA TYR A 80 -5.08 -5.18 19.41
C TYR A 80 -4.19 -4.54 20.45
N VAL A 81 -4.60 -3.41 21.06
CA VAL A 81 -3.84 -2.76 22.12
C VAL A 81 -3.74 -3.66 23.35
N ASN A 82 -4.84 -4.32 23.72
CA ASN A 82 -4.90 -5.22 24.88
C ASN A 82 -4.05 -6.49 24.65
N GLU A 83 -4.11 -7.10 23.46
CA GLU A 83 -3.30 -8.27 23.10
C GLU A 83 -1.79 -7.98 23.10
N GLN A 84 -1.41 -6.75 22.87
CA GLN A 84 -0.01 -6.30 22.86
C GLN A 84 0.41 -5.64 24.20
N ASP A 85 -0.27 -5.94 25.29
CA ASP A 85 0.05 -5.42 26.62
C ASP A 85 0.25 -3.89 26.66
N TRP A 86 -0.51 -3.14 25.85
CA TRP A 86 -0.45 -1.67 25.70
C TRP A 86 0.86 -1.13 25.10
N TYR A 87 1.72 -2.00 24.52
CA TYR A 87 2.95 -1.59 23.83
C TYR A 87 2.73 -1.25 22.34
N SER A 88 1.52 -0.96 21.94
CA SER A 88 1.20 -0.62 20.55
C SER A 88 0.58 0.76 20.40
N ASN A 89 0.55 1.26 19.16
CA ASN A 89 -0.06 2.55 18.86
C ASN A 89 -1.55 2.38 18.55
N GLY A 90 -2.41 2.56 19.54
CA GLY A 90 -3.86 2.44 19.40
C GLY A 90 -4.47 3.37 18.36
N ILE A 91 -3.89 4.57 18.14
CA ILE A 91 -4.35 5.49 17.08
C ILE A 91 -4.07 4.89 15.69
N ALA A 92 -2.90 4.27 15.51
CA ALA A 92 -2.57 3.61 14.24
C ALA A 92 -3.53 2.44 13.96
N HIS A 93 -3.79 1.59 14.95
CA HIS A 93 -4.75 0.50 14.84
C HIS A 93 -6.17 1.00 14.53
N TYR A 94 -6.61 2.06 15.19
CA TYR A 94 -7.91 2.65 14.91
C TYR A 94 -8.03 3.16 13.46
N ILE A 95 -7.01 3.87 12.96
CA ILE A 95 -6.98 4.35 11.57
C ILE A 95 -7.01 3.17 10.59
N GLU A 96 -6.23 2.12 10.87
CA GLU A 96 -6.19 0.90 10.06
C GLU A 96 -7.57 0.23 9.98
N CYS A 97 -8.22 0.02 11.14
CA CYS A 97 -9.55 -0.60 11.22
C CYS A 97 -10.63 0.24 10.52
N ARG A 98 -10.55 1.57 10.63
CA ARG A 98 -11.50 2.50 10.03
C ARG A 98 -11.35 2.62 8.51
N GLU A 99 -10.12 2.62 8.00
CA GLU A 99 -9.82 2.95 6.60
C GLU A 99 -9.42 1.72 5.75
N GLY A 100 -9.20 0.57 6.40
CA GLY A 100 -8.68 -0.63 5.71
C GLY A 100 -9.57 -1.10 4.56
N TYR A 101 -10.89 -1.11 4.74
CA TYR A 101 -11.81 -1.51 3.69
C TYR A 101 -11.82 -0.54 2.50
N ASP A 102 -11.76 0.76 2.75
CA ASP A 102 -11.71 1.76 1.67
C ASP A 102 -10.46 1.57 0.80
N ARG A 103 -9.33 1.18 1.41
CA ARG A 103 -8.09 0.89 0.66
C ARG A 103 -8.21 -0.37 -0.18
N LEU A 104 -8.98 -1.38 0.29
CA LEU A 104 -9.30 -2.55 -0.53
C LEU A 104 -10.17 -2.18 -1.74
N VAL A 105 -11.18 -1.34 -1.54
CA VAL A 105 -12.04 -0.86 -2.64
C VAL A 105 -11.22 -0.05 -3.66
N ASP A 106 -10.28 0.76 -3.20
CA ASP A 106 -9.33 1.43 -4.11
C ASP A 106 -8.52 0.41 -4.94
N LEU A 107 -7.95 -0.61 -4.29
CA LEU A 107 -7.20 -1.67 -4.97
C LEU A 107 -8.04 -2.42 -6.00
N GLU A 108 -9.29 -2.72 -5.67
CA GLU A 108 -10.23 -3.33 -6.61
C GLU A 108 -10.47 -2.43 -7.82
N SER A 109 -10.63 -1.12 -7.59
CA SER A 109 -10.81 -0.15 -8.67
C SER A 109 -9.61 -0.04 -9.61
N PHE A 110 -8.40 -0.37 -9.14
CA PHE A 110 -7.17 -0.41 -9.94
C PHE A 110 -6.99 -1.74 -10.68
N GLY A 111 -7.80 -2.75 -10.35
CA GLY A 111 -7.77 -4.09 -10.94
C GLY A 111 -7.21 -5.17 -10.03
N GLY A 112 -7.07 -4.91 -8.72
CA GLY A 112 -6.80 -5.95 -7.73
C GLY A 112 -8.02 -6.86 -7.55
N LYS A 113 -7.82 -8.17 -7.41
CA LYS A 113 -8.93 -9.12 -7.19
C LYS A 113 -9.21 -9.20 -5.68
N ILE A 114 -10.42 -8.80 -5.29
CA ILE A 114 -10.90 -8.83 -3.90
C ILE A 114 -12.12 -9.72 -3.79
N ARG A 115 -13.12 -9.55 -4.67
CA ARG A 115 -14.35 -10.33 -4.67
C ARG A 115 -14.20 -11.61 -5.49
N ASP A 116 -14.96 -12.62 -5.09
CA ASP A 116 -15.14 -13.89 -5.84
C ASP A 116 -16.11 -13.70 -7.00
N THR A 117 -15.70 -12.90 -8.00
CA THR A 117 -16.53 -12.56 -9.17
C THR A 117 -16.73 -13.72 -10.14
N GLU A 118 -15.89 -14.74 -10.05
CA GLU A 118 -15.93 -15.94 -10.90
C GLU A 118 -16.73 -17.07 -10.25
N ASP A 119 -17.32 -16.81 -9.08
CA ASP A 119 -18.15 -17.75 -8.33
C ASP A 119 -17.45 -19.09 -8.00
N GLU A 120 -16.13 -19.04 -7.77
CA GLU A 120 -15.32 -20.21 -7.40
C GLU A 120 -15.75 -20.85 -6.08
N PHE A 121 -16.28 -20.05 -5.15
CA PHE A 121 -16.63 -20.44 -3.79
C PHE A 121 -18.12 -20.29 -3.48
N VAL A 122 -18.99 -20.39 -4.49
CA VAL A 122 -20.44 -20.34 -4.31
C VAL A 122 -20.88 -21.40 -3.31
N GLY A 123 -21.66 -20.98 -2.31
CA GLY A 123 -22.19 -21.84 -1.26
C GLY A 123 -21.21 -22.16 -0.13
N ALA A 124 -19.97 -21.64 -0.17
CA ALA A 124 -19.06 -21.80 0.95
C ALA A 124 -19.50 -20.93 2.13
N GLU A 125 -19.44 -21.45 3.35
CA GLU A 125 -19.90 -20.79 4.58
C GLU A 125 -19.22 -19.43 4.81
N PHE A 126 -17.94 -19.32 4.42
CA PHE A 126 -17.14 -18.11 4.56
C PHE A 126 -17.40 -17.07 3.46
N ARG A 127 -18.19 -17.38 2.43
CA ARG A 127 -18.49 -16.45 1.34
C ARG A 127 -19.82 -15.73 1.60
N ASP A 128 -19.80 -14.42 1.54
CA ASP A 128 -21.03 -13.65 1.52
C ASP A 128 -21.61 -13.60 0.10
N GLU A 129 -22.78 -14.17 -0.09
CA GLU A 129 -23.40 -14.30 -1.41
C GLU A 129 -23.82 -12.96 -2.03
N LYS A 130 -24.10 -11.96 -1.20
CA LYS A 130 -24.54 -10.64 -1.66
C LYS A 130 -23.36 -9.78 -2.14
N THR A 131 -22.30 -9.71 -1.36
CA THR A 131 -21.13 -8.86 -1.65
C THR A 131 -20.05 -9.60 -2.41
N LYS A 132 -20.10 -10.94 -2.43
CA LYS A 132 -19.06 -11.84 -2.94
C LYS A 132 -17.70 -11.72 -2.23
N LEU A 133 -17.68 -11.12 -1.05
CA LEU A 133 -16.51 -11.09 -0.19
C LEU A 133 -16.30 -12.46 0.45
N MET A 134 -15.03 -12.84 0.60
CA MET A 134 -14.62 -14.05 1.31
C MET A 134 -13.92 -13.68 2.61
N PHE A 135 -14.25 -14.38 3.69
CA PHE A 135 -13.69 -14.13 5.01
C PHE A 135 -12.66 -15.21 5.35
N ALA A 136 -11.45 -14.80 5.70
CA ALA A 136 -10.37 -15.68 6.10
C ALA A 136 -10.24 -15.67 7.61
N TYR A 137 -10.32 -16.84 8.23
CA TYR A 137 -10.11 -17.08 9.69
C TYR A 137 -11.13 -16.44 10.63
N ASP A 138 -11.93 -15.51 10.16
CA ASP A 138 -12.85 -14.71 10.97
C ASP A 138 -14.27 -14.70 10.41
N TYR A 139 -14.88 -15.87 10.31
CA TYR A 139 -16.25 -16.01 9.76
C TYR A 139 -17.32 -15.41 10.66
N LYS A 140 -17.04 -15.21 11.94
CA LYS A 140 -17.99 -14.67 12.92
C LYS A 140 -18.06 -13.15 12.85
N ASN A 141 -16.92 -12.49 12.95
CA ASN A 141 -16.85 -11.02 13.06
C ASN A 141 -16.68 -10.35 11.70
N LYS A 142 -16.15 -11.06 10.71
CA LYS A 142 -16.08 -10.69 9.28
C LYS A 142 -15.34 -9.38 9.01
N PHE A 143 -14.23 -9.14 9.74
CA PHE A 143 -13.35 -8.00 9.50
C PHE A 143 -12.03 -8.36 8.79
N THR A 144 -11.74 -9.65 8.68
CA THR A 144 -10.60 -10.16 7.90
C THR A 144 -11.08 -10.73 6.59
N ILE A 145 -10.69 -10.12 5.49
CA ILE A 145 -11.15 -10.46 4.14
C ILE A 145 -10.07 -11.26 3.43
N ARG A 146 -10.42 -12.41 2.85
CA ARG A 146 -9.55 -13.14 1.95
C ARG A 146 -9.43 -12.39 0.63
N VAL A 147 -8.20 -12.25 0.13
CA VAL A 147 -7.88 -11.51 -1.07
C VAL A 147 -6.88 -12.26 -1.95
N TRP A 148 -6.82 -11.90 -3.22
CA TRP A 148 -5.78 -12.38 -4.14
C TRP A 148 -4.64 -11.36 -4.21
N GLY A 149 -3.89 -11.25 -3.12
CA GLY A 149 -2.87 -10.22 -2.92
C GLY A 149 -1.77 -10.20 -3.97
N SER A 150 -1.52 -11.30 -4.67
CA SER A 150 -0.60 -11.33 -5.81
C SER A 150 -1.01 -10.39 -6.96
N THR A 151 -2.28 -9.97 -7.03
CA THR A 151 -2.79 -9.04 -8.03
C THR A 151 -2.58 -7.58 -7.66
N PHE A 152 -2.28 -7.28 -6.39
CA PHE A 152 -2.30 -5.92 -5.85
C PHE A 152 -1.13 -5.07 -6.35
N LYS A 153 0.09 -5.58 -6.29
CA LYS A 153 1.27 -4.84 -6.75
C LYS A 153 1.23 -4.53 -8.25
N PRO A 154 0.86 -5.47 -9.14
CA PRO A 154 0.61 -5.15 -10.55
C PRO A 154 -0.46 -4.07 -10.75
N ALA A 155 -1.57 -4.12 -10.01
CA ALA A 155 -2.64 -3.14 -10.09
C ALA A 155 -2.16 -1.73 -9.68
N LEU A 156 -1.42 -1.62 -8.59
CA LEU A 156 -0.84 -0.36 -8.12
C LEU A 156 0.16 0.23 -9.12
N VAL A 157 1.04 -0.59 -9.68
CA VAL A 157 2.01 -0.14 -10.69
C VAL A 157 1.30 0.35 -11.96
N LYS A 158 0.26 -0.37 -12.39
CA LYS A 158 -0.59 0.05 -13.52
C LYS A 158 -1.23 1.41 -13.25
N GLU A 159 -1.81 1.63 -12.08
CA GLU A 159 -2.45 2.90 -11.71
C GLU A 159 -1.42 4.04 -11.62
N MET A 160 -0.26 3.82 -11.00
CA MET A 160 0.82 4.82 -10.96
C MET A 160 1.27 5.23 -12.36
N LYS A 161 1.46 4.27 -13.27
CA LYS A 161 1.80 4.56 -14.68
C LYS A 161 0.71 5.36 -15.37
N ARG A 162 -0.56 5.02 -15.14
CA ARG A 162 -1.71 5.76 -15.70
C ARG A 162 -1.74 7.22 -15.24
N LEU A 163 -1.31 7.49 -14.01
CA LEU A 163 -1.24 8.82 -13.41
C LEU A 163 0.05 9.58 -13.74
N GLY A 164 0.97 8.97 -14.49
CA GLY A 164 2.23 9.62 -14.89
C GLY A 164 3.29 9.66 -13.80
N VAL A 165 3.21 8.78 -12.79
CA VAL A 165 4.27 8.67 -11.77
C VAL A 165 5.55 8.17 -12.43
N ASN A 166 6.67 8.86 -12.21
CA ASN A 166 7.99 8.43 -12.61
C ASN A 166 8.47 7.34 -11.64
N ILE A 167 8.54 6.09 -12.11
CA ILE A 167 8.96 4.94 -11.31
C ILE A 167 10.40 4.59 -11.66
N MET A 168 11.29 4.72 -10.69
CA MET A 168 12.71 4.38 -10.79
C MET A 168 12.97 3.08 -10.03
N ASP A 169 12.84 1.97 -10.73
CA ASP A 169 13.17 0.65 -10.22
C ASP A 169 14.70 0.44 -10.18
N ARG A 170 15.15 -0.47 -9.31
CA ARG A 170 16.57 -0.83 -9.11
C ARG A 170 17.47 0.36 -8.77
N THR A 171 16.89 1.36 -8.14
CA THR A 171 17.58 2.56 -7.68
C THR A 171 17.54 2.60 -6.16
N GLU A 172 18.69 2.49 -5.53
CA GLU A 172 18.81 2.54 -4.07
C GLU A 172 19.02 3.98 -3.62
N ALA A 173 18.13 4.48 -2.76
CA ALA A 173 18.32 5.76 -2.09
C ALA A 173 19.40 5.60 -0.99
N THR A 174 20.48 6.32 -1.11
CA THR A 174 21.68 6.15 -0.24
C THR A 174 21.82 7.26 0.79
N ALA A 175 21.31 8.46 0.52
CA ALA A 175 21.37 9.58 1.43
C ALA A 175 20.19 10.54 1.22
N LEU A 176 19.78 11.22 2.29
CA LEU A 176 18.82 12.32 2.21
C LEU A 176 19.55 13.64 1.95
N LEU A 177 19.01 14.45 1.07
CA LEU A 177 19.40 15.83 0.86
C LEU A 177 18.61 16.72 1.81
N VAL A 178 19.31 17.56 2.55
CA VAL A 178 18.72 18.47 3.53
C VAL A 178 19.05 19.91 3.13
N ALA A 179 18.03 20.72 2.95
CA ALA A 179 18.17 22.16 2.79
C ALA A 179 17.95 22.85 4.14
N GLU A 180 18.61 23.99 4.32
CA GLU A 180 18.39 24.87 5.46
C GLU A 180 17.71 26.15 4.97
N GLU A 181 16.56 26.48 5.54
CA GLU A 181 15.77 27.65 5.21
C GLU A 181 15.28 28.29 6.50
N ASN A 182 15.60 29.58 6.70
CA ASN A 182 15.26 30.33 7.90
C ASN A 182 15.67 29.65 9.22
N GLY A 183 16.86 29.02 9.24
CA GLY A 183 17.38 28.30 10.41
C GLY A 183 16.70 26.96 10.70
N LYS A 184 15.84 26.47 9.80
CA LYS A 184 15.17 25.16 9.91
C LYS A 184 15.64 24.21 8.83
N LYS A 185 15.90 22.99 9.20
CA LYS A 185 16.24 21.91 8.27
C LYS A 185 14.99 21.30 7.68
N ARG A 186 14.95 21.09 6.36
CA ARG A 186 13.91 20.37 5.66
C ARG A 186 14.49 19.35 4.69
N GLY A 187 13.79 18.26 4.48
CA GLY A 187 14.12 17.33 3.39
C GLY A 187 13.98 18.03 2.04
N ALA A 188 15.00 17.93 1.19
CA ALA A 188 15.01 18.54 -0.13
C ALA A 188 15.11 17.52 -1.26
N GLY A 189 15.36 16.24 -0.94
CA GLY A 189 15.49 15.17 -1.91
C GLY A 189 16.29 14.01 -1.36
N ALA A 190 16.78 13.17 -2.26
CA ALA A 190 17.69 12.07 -1.93
C ALA A 190 18.73 11.89 -3.03
N MET A 191 19.85 11.28 -2.66
CA MET A 191 20.82 10.71 -3.59
C MET A 191 20.55 9.23 -3.74
N GLY A 192 20.74 8.69 -4.94
CA GLY A 192 20.56 7.28 -5.20
C GLY A 192 21.55 6.76 -6.24
N MET A 193 21.61 5.43 -6.34
CA MET A 193 22.41 4.70 -7.33
C MET A 193 21.54 3.60 -7.96
N ASN A 194 21.72 3.36 -9.24
CA ASN A 194 21.14 2.26 -10.00
C ASN A 194 22.19 1.30 -10.52
#